data_c122816cba88fdbb897487c261b1ca04
#
_entry.id   c122816cba88fdbb897487c261b1ca04
#
_cell.length_a   1.000
_cell.length_b   1.000
_cell.length_c   1.000
_cell.angle_alpha   90.00
_cell.angle_beta   90.00
_cell.angle_gamma   90.00
#
_symmetry.space_group_name_H-M   'P 1'
#
loop_
_entity.id
_entity.type
_entity.pdbx_description
1 polymer ?
#
loop_
_entity_poly.entity_id
_entity_poly.type
_entity_poly.pdbx_seq_one_letter_code
_entity_poly.pdbx_strand_id
1 'polypeptide(L)'
;MPPATHKLMVLNTGLGTLVVAIGFWLLWGTLAPEAIALWVALVGAFLYWKCRTITEIWAWSTLLLGLESFAWPLQLMVQLKSAAAGPSDEEMGTILSAVVLGLFSSVFWMSFSYGLFKRKPETPASLTDPTTSEPTKRPSRQKKR
;
A
#
# COMPACT_ATOMS: atom_id res chain seq x y z
N MET A 1 5.54 -15.49 -19.14
CA MET A 1 4.79 -14.21 -19.05
C MET A 1 5.09 -13.39 -20.29
N PRO A 2 4.11 -12.77 -20.96
CA PRO A 2 4.37 -11.94 -22.12
C PRO A 2 5.22 -10.71 -21.73
N PRO A 3 6.13 -10.24 -22.60
CA PRO A 3 7.09 -9.17 -22.29
C PRO A 3 6.44 -7.83 -21.90
N ALA A 4 5.21 -7.60 -22.33
CA ALA A 4 4.44 -6.39 -21.97
C ALA A 4 4.08 -6.35 -20.48
N THR A 5 3.75 -7.49 -19.86
CA THR A 5 3.38 -7.60 -18.44
C THR A 5 4.59 -7.29 -17.53
N HIS A 6 5.78 -7.73 -17.93
CA HIS A 6 7.01 -7.47 -17.19
C HIS A 6 7.36 -5.98 -17.18
N LYS A 7 7.23 -5.29 -18.31
CA LYS A 7 7.48 -3.84 -18.41
C LYS A 7 6.52 -3.04 -17.51
N LEU A 8 5.24 -3.39 -17.51
CA LEU A 8 4.25 -2.75 -16.63
C LEU A 8 4.53 -2.99 -15.15
N MET A 9 4.99 -4.18 -14.79
CA MET A 9 5.35 -4.50 -13.42
C MET A 9 6.57 -3.69 -12.96
N VAL A 10 7.62 -3.61 -13.75
CA VAL A 10 8.81 -2.80 -13.44
C VAL A 10 8.45 -1.32 -13.32
N LEU A 11 7.63 -0.79 -14.23
CA LEU A 11 7.16 0.60 -14.17
C LEU A 11 6.39 0.89 -12.88
N ASN A 12 5.45 0.00 -12.49
CA ASN A 12 4.68 0.17 -11.26
C ASN A 12 5.55 0.02 -10.01
N THR A 13 6.54 -0.88 -10.02
CA THR A 13 7.52 -0.99 -8.92
C THR A 13 8.32 0.31 -8.78
N GLY A 14 8.81 0.86 -9.89
CA GLY A 14 9.50 2.15 -9.88
C GLY A 14 8.61 3.28 -9.35
N LEU A 15 7.35 3.35 -9.79
CA LEU A 15 6.40 4.35 -9.33
C LEU A 15 6.07 4.20 -7.84
N GLY A 16 5.84 2.97 -7.36
CA GLY A 16 5.60 2.68 -5.95
C GLY A 16 6.81 3.05 -5.07
N THR A 17 8.03 2.73 -5.53
CA THR A 17 9.28 3.14 -4.86
C THR A 17 9.41 4.65 -4.81
N LEU A 18 9.10 5.35 -5.91
CA LEU A 18 9.15 6.81 -6.00
C LEU A 18 8.19 7.47 -5.00
N VAL A 19 6.97 6.97 -4.87
CA VAL A 19 5.98 7.50 -3.91
C VAL A 19 6.49 7.38 -2.48
N VAL A 20 7.02 6.22 -2.09
CA VAL A 20 7.62 6.00 -0.76
C VAL A 20 8.85 6.89 -0.57
N ALA A 21 9.71 7.02 -1.58
CA ALA A 21 10.90 7.88 -1.52
C ALA A 21 10.56 9.37 -1.32
N ILE A 22 9.52 9.86 -2.01
CA ILE A 22 9.04 11.24 -1.82
C ILE A 22 8.47 11.42 -0.42
N GLY A 23 7.67 10.47 0.08
CA GLY A 23 7.16 10.47 1.44
C GLY A 23 8.29 10.54 2.47
N PHE A 24 9.27 9.67 2.32
CA PHE A 24 10.45 9.64 3.17
C PHE A 24 11.25 10.96 3.11
N TRP A 25 11.48 11.50 1.93
CA TRP A 25 12.19 12.76 1.78
C TRP A 25 11.45 13.95 2.38
N LEU A 26 10.13 14.02 2.25
CA LEU A 26 9.31 15.07 2.86
C LEU A 26 9.35 15.03 4.39
N LEU A 27 9.41 13.83 4.98
CA LEU A 27 9.47 13.64 6.43
C LEU A 27 10.87 13.80 7.00
N TRP A 28 11.90 13.37 6.25
CA TRP A 28 13.27 13.22 6.72
C TRP A 28 14.28 14.00 5.87
N GLY A 29 13.88 15.09 5.23
CA GLY A 29 14.69 15.85 4.28
C GLY A 29 16.00 16.43 4.81
N THR A 30 16.25 16.31 6.13
CA THR A 30 17.53 16.69 6.77
C THR A 30 18.56 15.57 6.76
N LEU A 31 18.19 14.35 6.33
CA LEU A 31 19.14 13.24 6.26
C LEU A 31 20.11 13.38 5.09
N ALA A 32 21.28 12.75 5.28
CA ALA A 32 22.30 12.69 4.23
C ALA A 32 21.73 11.99 2.97
N PRO A 33 22.06 12.48 1.76
CA PRO A 33 21.51 11.93 0.51
C PRO A 33 21.84 10.45 0.31
N GLU A 34 22.95 9.97 0.87
CA GLU A 34 23.34 8.55 0.85
C GLU A 34 22.34 7.67 1.62
N ALA A 35 21.83 8.15 2.75
CA ALA A 35 20.82 7.44 3.54
C ALA A 35 19.50 7.35 2.78
N ILE A 36 19.09 8.41 2.10
CA ILE A 36 17.90 8.42 1.24
C ILE A 36 18.09 7.46 0.06
N ALA A 37 19.23 7.48 -0.61
CA ALA A 37 19.53 6.58 -1.71
C ALA A 37 19.52 5.11 -1.26
N LEU A 38 20.10 4.81 -0.10
CA LEU A 38 20.05 3.48 0.48
C LEU A 38 18.62 3.02 0.79
N TRP A 39 17.80 3.91 1.36
CA TRP A 39 16.39 3.63 1.65
C TRP A 39 15.61 3.32 0.37
N VAL A 40 15.76 4.14 -0.67
CA VAL A 40 15.14 3.93 -1.98
C VAL A 40 15.54 2.60 -2.59
N ALA A 41 16.83 2.25 -2.52
CA ALA A 41 17.34 0.98 -3.02
C ALA A 41 16.73 -0.22 -2.26
N LEU A 42 16.63 -0.13 -0.92
CA LEU A 42 16.03 -1.17 -0.07
C LEU A 42 14.54 -1.35 -0.37
N VAL A 43 13.78 -0.24 -0.47
CA VAL A 43 12.35 -0.29 -0.80
C VAL A 43 12.13 -0.85 -2.20
N GLY A 44 12.89 -0.40 -3.18
CA GLY A 44 12.82 -0.90 -4.55
C GLY A 44 13.13 -2.40 -4.66
N ALA A 45 14.19 -2.85 -4.00
CA ALA A 45 14.56 -4.26 -3.94
C ALA A 45 13.48 -5.10 -3.23
N PHE A 46 12.95 -4.61 -2.12
CA PHE A 46 11.88 -5.26 -1.38
C PHE A 46 10.61 -5.41 -2.22
N LEU A 47 10.15 -4.34 -2.86
CA LEU A 47 8.96 -4.38 -3.72
C LEU A 47 9.17 -5.31 -4.91
N TYR A 48 10.34 -5.26 -5.56
CA TYR A 48 10.66 -6.12 -6.69
C TYR A 48 10.68 -7.60 -6.32
N TRP A 49 11.23 -7.93 -5.15
CA TRP A 49 11.33 -9.32 -4.70
C TRP A 49 10.03 -9.87 -4.15
N LYS A 50 9.27 -9.05 -3.38
CA LYS A 50 8.08 -9.48 -2.65
C LYS A 50 6.82 -9.46 -3.50
N CYS A 51 6.66 -8.46 -4.36
CA CYS A 51 5.41 -8.22 -5.08
C CYS A 51 5.38 -8.98 -6.41
N ARG A 52 4.29 -9.70 -6.64
CA ARG A 52 4.04 -10.43 -7.90
C ARG A 52 2.92 -9.82 -8.72
N THR A 53 2.11 -8.97 -8.11
CA THR A 53 0.97 -8.30 -8.74
C THR A 53 1.05 -6.80 -8.55
N ILE A 54 0.45 -6.03 -9.48
CA ILE A 54 0.39 -4.56 -9.39
C ILE A 54 -0.33 -4.12 -8.10
N THR A 55 -1.40 -4.82 -7.73
CA THR A 55 -2.14 -4.54 -6.50
C THR A 55 -1.28 -4.71 -5.25
N GLU A 56 -0.43 -5.74 -5.22
CA GLU A 56 0.51 -5.94 -4.10
C GLU A 56 1.55 -4.81 -4.02
N ILE A 57 2.06 -4.32 -5.16
CA ILE A 57 3.00 -3.20 -5.19
C ILE A 57 2.36 -1.98 -4.52
N TRP A 58 1.15 -1.61 -4.92
CA TRP A 58 0.44 -0.48 -4.34
C TRP A 58 0.08 -0.70 -2.87
N ALA A 59 -0.33 -1.91 -2.48
CA ALA A 59 -0.63 -2.25 -1.10
C ALA A 59 0.61 -2.11 -0.19
N TRP A 60 1.76 -2.61 -0.61
CA TRP A 60 3.01 -2.48 0.14
C TRP A 60 3.54 -1.04 0.16
N SER A 61 3.46 -0.31 -0.96
CA SER A 61 3.88 1.09 -1.01
C SER A 61 3.05 1.97 -0.08
N THR A 62 1.73 1.79 -0.05
CA THR A 62 0.84 2.54 0.86
C THR A 62 1.03 2.13 2.33
N LEU A 63 1.36 0.87 2.60
CA LEU A 63 1.71 0.42 3.95
C LEU A 63 3.00 1.07 4.45
N LEU A 64 4.04 1.10 3.61
CA LEU A 64 5.30 1.75 3.93
C LEU A 64 5.12 3.25 4.19
N LEU A 65 4.33 3.93 3.35
CA LEU A 65 4.00 5.35 3.54
C LEU A 65 3.26 5.59 4.85
N GLY A 66 2.35 4.69 5.24
CA GLY A 66 1.67 4.73 6.54
C GLY A 66 2.63 4.55 7.71
N LEU A 67 3.59 3.64 7.60
CA LEU A 67 4.63 3.42 8.60
C LEU A 67 5.57 4.63 8.74
N GLU A 68 5.97 5.23 7.62
CA GLU A 68 6.77 6.47 7.61
C GLU A 68 6.02 7.61 8.30
N SER A 69 4.74 7.80 7.96
CA SER A 69 3.88 8.81 8.58
C SER A 69 3.71 8.58 10.09
N PHE A 70 3.73 7.32 10.54
CA PHE A 70 3.68 6.96 11.95
C PHE A 70 5.01 7.19 12.67
N ALA A 71 6.14 6.96 12.00
CA ALA A 71 7.47 7.13 12.59
C ALA A 71 7.77 8.59 12.94
N TRP A 72 7.28 9.54 12.16
CA TRP A 72 7.48 10.98 12.38
C TRP A 72 7.01 11.48 13.77
N PRO A 73 5.74 11.29 14.19
CA PRO A 73 5.30 11.73 15.51
C PRO A 73 6.04 11.03 16.66
N LEU A 74 6.42 9.76 16.47
CA LEU A 74 7.21 9.05 17.48
C LEU A 74 8.57 9.70 17.68
N GLN A 75 9.24 10.08 16.58
CA GLN A 75 10.52 10.78 16.68
C GLN A 75 10.40 12.14 17.37
N LEU A 76 9.37 12.92 17.05
CA LEU A 76 9.11 14.19 17.72
C LEU A 76 8.92 14.00 19.22
N MET A 77 8.18 12.98 19.65
CA MET A 77 8.00 12.67 21.07
C MET A 77 9.32 12.29 21.77
N VAL A 78 10.19 11.55 21.09
CA VAL A 78 11.51 11.19 21.63
C VAL A 78 12.41 12.42 21.77
N GLN A 79 12.40 13.32 20.78
CA GLN A 79 13.19 14.56 20.80
C GLN A 79 12.72 15.48 21.93
N LEU A 80 11.43 15.62 22.15
CA LEU A 80 10.85 16.38 23.26
C LEU A 80 11.31 15.86 24.62
N LYS A 81 11.34 14.54 24.80
CA LYS A 81 11.76 13.94 26.07
C LYS A 81 13.24 14.17 26.37
N SER A 82 14.07 14.37 25.35
CA SER A 82 15.50 14.61 25.48
C SER A 82 15.86 16.12 25.61
N ALA A 83 14.92 17.03 25.35
CA ALA A 83 15.13 18.46 25.54
C ALA A 83 15.16 18.82 27.04
N ALA A 84 16.27 19.33 27.54
CA ALA A 84 16.45 19.69 28.95
C ALA A 84 15.61 20.90 29.39
N ALA A 85 15.27 21.79 28.45
CA ALA A 85 14.31 22.87 28.64
C ALA A 85 13.02 22.43 27.95
N GLY A 86 11.91 22.34 28.69
CA GLY A 86 10.61 22.00 28.08
C GLY A 86 10.25 22.93 26.92
N PRO A 87 9.47 22.47 25.94
CA PRO A 87 9.07 23.29 24.81
C PRO A 87 8.22 24.46 25.26
N SER A 88 8.28 25.58 24.56
CA SER A 88 7.36 26.72 24.73
C SER A 88 5.92 26.29 24.38
N ASP A 89 4.93 27.04 24.87
CA ASP A 89 3.52 26.73 24.58
C ASP A 89 3.20 26.72 23.08
N GLU A 90 3.85 27.56 22.30
CA GLU A 90 3.70 27.64 20.84
C GLU A 90 4.31 26.43 20.17
N GLU A 91 5.51 26.02 20.59
CA GLU A 91 6.15 24.80 20.09
C GLU A 91 5.34 23.55 20.45
N MET A 92 4.77 23.50 21.65
CA MET A 92 3.91 22.40 22.09
C MET A 92 2.67 22.27 21.20
N GLY A 93 2.03 23.39 20.84
CA GLY A 93 0.89 23.42 19.93
C GLY A 93 1.23 22.87 18.54
N THR A 94 2.37 23.28 18.00
CA THR A 94 2.87 22.83 16.69
C THR A 94 3.15 21.33 16.70
N ILE A 95 3.82 20.84 17.74
CA ILE A 95 4.16 19.43 17.91
C ILE A 95 2.90 18.57 18.05
N LEU A 96 1.96 18.99 18.87
CA LEU A 96 0.69 18.29 19.05
C LEU A 96 -0.08 18.17 17.74
N SER A 97 -0.13 19.26 16.97
CA SER A 97 -0.75 19.25 15.64
C SER A 97 -0.06 18.28 14.68
N ALA A 98 1.27 18.27 14.66
CA ALA A 98 2.06 17.36 13.83
C ALA A 98 1.83 15.89 14.22
N VAL A 99 1.76 15.60 15.52
CA VAL A 99 1.47 14.26 16.05
C VAL A 99 0.08 13.80 15.63
N VAL A 100 -0.94 14.64 15.80
CA VAL A 100 -2.33 14.31 15.44
C VAL A 100 -2.44 14.06 13.94
N LEU A 101 -1.89 14.95 13.10
CA LEU A 101 -1.90 14.80 11.64
C LEU A 101 -1.14 13.56 11.18
N GLY A 102 0.04 13.29 11.76
CA GLY A 102 0.84 12.11 11.44
C GLY A 102 0.13 10.81 11.80
N LEU A 103 -0.50 10.74 12.98
CA LEU A 103 -1.29 9.56 13.38
C LEU A 103 -2.50 9.36 12.47
N PHE A 104 -3.23 10.45 12.16
CA PHE A 104 -4.39 10.35 11.28
C PHE A 104 -4.02 9.90 9.86
N SER A 105 -2.94 10.46 9.31
CA SER A 105 -2.38 10.05 8.03
C SER A 105 -1.97 8.58 8.03
N SER A 106 -1.28 8.11 9.08
CA SER A 106 -0.84 6.73 9.18
C SER A 106 -2.01 5.74 9.20
N VAL A 107 -3.05 6.02 10.00
CA VAL A 107 -4.26 5.19 10.06
C VAL A 107 -4.97 5.15 8.69
N PHE A 108 -5.04 6.29 8.00
CA PHE A 108 -5.62 6.36 6.66
C PHE A 108 -4.87 5.45 5.67
N TRP A 109 -3.54 5.59 5.58
CA TRP A 109 -2.74 4.80 4.64
C TRP A 109 -2.72 3.31 4.97
N MET A 110 -2.66 2.93 6.25
CA MET A 110 -2.74 1.53 6.68
C MET A 110 -4.11 0.92 6.36
N SER A 111 -5.19 1.66 6.59
CA SER A 111 -6.55 1.20 6.26
C SER A 111 -6.74 1.02 4.77
N PHE A 112 -6.19 1.94 3.96
CA PHE A 112 -6.20 1.84 2.51
C PHE A 112 -5.41 0.63 2.01
N SER A 113 -4.21 0.41 2.55
CA SER A 113 -3.38 -0.76 2.28
C SER A 113 -4.12 -2.06 2.59
N TYR A 114 -4.75 -2.15 3.77
CA TYR A 114 -5.56 -3.31 4.16
C TYR A 114 -6.69 -3.58 3.14
N GLY A 115 -7.36 -2.53 2.69
CA GLY A 115 -8.39 -2.63 1.65
C GLY A 115 -7.86 -3.22 0.34
N LEU A 116 -6.64 -2.85 -0.07
CA LEU A 116 -5.98 -3.39 -1.25
C LEU A 116 -5.61 -4.87 -1.08
N PHE A 117 -5.09 -5.27 0.09
CA PHE A 117 -4.78 -6.68 0.38
C PHE A 117 -6.03 -7.57 0.41
N LYS A 118 -7.17 -7.04 0.86
CA LYS A 118 -8.43 -7.78 0.93
C LYS A 118 -9.08 -7.99 -0.43
N ARG A 119 -8.78 -7.17 -1.44
CA ARG A 119 -9.25 -7.37 -2.80
C ARG A 119 -8.62 -8.63 -3.36
N LYS A 120 -9.35 -9.76 -3.28
CA LYS A 120 -9.01 -10.94 -4.07
C LYS A 120 -9.05 -10.55 -5.55
N PRO A 121 -8.06 -10.97 -6.37
CA PRO A 121 -8.21 -10.86 -7.81
C PRO A 121 -9.53 -11.56 -8.17
N GLU A 122 -10.51 -10.81 -8.67
CA GLU A 122 -11.70 -11.39 -9.27
C GLU A 122 -11.18 -12.27 -10.40
N THR A 123 -11.30 -13.58 -10.22
CA THR A 123 -11.17 -14.52 -11.34
C THR A 123 -12.19 -14.02 -12.36
N PRO A 124 -11.77 -13.65 -13.60
CA PRO A 124 -12.73 -13.22 -14.61
C PRO A 124 -13.79 -14.30 -14.64
N ALA A 125 -15.02 -13.92 -14.27
CA ALA A 125 -16.16 -14.81 -14.35
C ALA A 125 -16.07 -15.44 -15.74
N SER A 126 -15.85 -16.73 -15.78
CA SER A 126 -15.90 -17.47 -17.03
C SER A 126 -17.18 -16.99 -17.70
N LEU A 127 -17.04 -16.36 -18.84
CA LEU A 127 -18.15 -16.06 -19.71
C LEU A 127 -18.86 -17.41 -19.89
N THR A 128 -19.83 -17.66 -19.04
CA THR A 128 -20.73 -18.81 -19.14
C THR A 128 -21.46 -18.53 -20.43
N ASP A 129 -21.04 -19.24 -21.44
CA ASP A 129 -21.59 -19.23 -22.78
C ASP A 129 -23.11 -19.40 -22.65
N PRO A 130 -23.95 -18.42 -23.00
CA PRO A 130 -25.41 -18.54 -22.84
C PRO A 130 -26.02 -19.54 -23.82
N THR A 131 -25.21 -20.32 -24.54
CA THR A 131 -25.65 -21.15 -25.66
C THR A 131 -25.72 -22.65 -25.34
N THR A 132 -25.57 -23.05 -24.08
CA THR A 132 -25.89 -24.46 -23.73
C THR A 132 -27.25 -24.48 -22.99
N SER A 133 -28.30 -24.12 -23.73
CA SER A 133 -29.67 -24.57 -23.41
C SER A 133 -29.73 -26.07 -23.64
N GLU A 134 -29.44 -26.84 -22.61
CA GLU A 134 -29.66 -28.27 -22.57
C GLU A 134 -31.16 -28.56 -22.83
N PRO A 135 -31.51 -29.32 -23.87
CA PRO A 135 -32.91 -29.62 -24.13
C PRO A 135 -33.44 -30.49 -23.01
N THR A 136 -34.38 -29.91 -22.25
CA THR A 136 -35.17 -30.56 -21.20
C THR A 136 -35.70 -31.88 -21.70
N LYS A 137 -35.11 -33.00 -21.26
CA LYS A 137 -35.66 -34.35 -21.43
C LYS A 137 -37.02 -34.40 -20.76
N ARG A 138 -38.11 -34.39 -21.54
CA ARG A 138 -39.47 -34.70 -21.10
C ARG A 138 -39.49 -36.10 -20.48
N PRO A 139 -40.00 -36.29 -19.28
CA PRO A 139 -40.22 -37.62 -18.74
C PRO A 139 -41.34 -38.30 -19.54
N SER A 140 -41.00 -39.41 -20.18
CA SER A 140 -41.91 -40.26 -20.86
C SER A 140 -42.92 -40.85 -19.85
N ARG A 141 -44.16 -40.44 -20.03
CA ARG A 141 -45.35 -40.89 -19.27
C ARG A 141 -45.59 -42.37 -19.54
N GLN A 142 -45.11 -43.25 -18.66
CA GLN A 142 -45.38 -44.67 -18.70
C GLN A 142 -46.87 -44.94 -18.40
N LYS A 143 -47.60 -45.30 -19.46
CA LYS A 143 -49.00 -45.71 -19.38
C LYS A 143 -49.07 -47.15 -18.89
N LYS A 144 -49.44 -47.35 -17.61
CA LYS A 144 -49.79 -48.68 -17.08
C LYS A 144 -51.08 -49.17 -17.72
N ARG A 145 -51.03 -50.32 -18.31
CA ARG A 145 -52.17 -51.23 -18.48
C ARG A 145 -52.05 -52.36 -17.47
#